data_f71b55423a3e72476cc23fb00c37494e
#
_entry.id   f71b55423a3e72476cc23fb00c37494e
#
_cell.length_a   1.000
_cell.length_b   1.000
_cell.length_c   1.000
_cell.angle_alpha   90.00
_cell.angle_beta   90.00
_cell.angle_gamma   90.00
#
_symmetry.space_group_name_H-M   'P 1'
#
loop_
_entity.id
_entity.type
_entity.pdbx_description
1 polymer ?
#
loop_
_entity_poly.entity_id
_entity_poly.type
_entity_poly.pdbx_seq_one_letter_code
_entity_poly.pdbx_strand_id
1 'polypeptide(L)'
;MAFVPGSAYGIFFAANAPNADTITVQQAVETLTAEYRDRLEEISDTVQHDRQDITANDDVYYIRWQDVLAVFSSYISGDEQGTPVAALTENQVDKLRETMWAMNAVDYSTHPETTTIDTADEDGNPTTTGIIETVLVIELTHKTLDEMAADYHFTTRQNTYLQLLQDPQYEELWAELLGGFAQGGGEVMSPDGTRAPTGTLQWLLPVAGTITSQFGHRVDPITGEVSSHTGTDIACAEGTPILAAADGIVTIANDLDSRGGSYGYYIQIDHGGGLETLYAHCSSICVTTGQQVQAGQVIGYVGHTGRVTGSHLHLETRANGTRVDSMQFFS
;
A
#
# COMPACT_ATOMS: atom_id res chain seq x y z
N MET A 1 -1.54 19.83 29.69
CA MET A 1 -1.68 20.60 28.45
C MET A 1 -0.28 21.01 28.02
N ALA A 2 0.26 20.44 26.97
CA ALA A 2 1.51 20.91 26.41
C ALA A 2 1.28 22.29 25.78
N PHE A 3 2.23 23.20 25.96
CA PHE A 3 2.17 24.54 25.37
C PHE A 3 2.45 24.41 23.87
N VAL A 4 1.43 24.51 23.03
CA VAL A 4 1.56 24.52 21.57
C VAL A 4 1.84 25.97 21.13
N PRO A 5 2.99 26.25 20.49
CA PRO A 5 3.25 27.57 19.94
C PRO A 5 2.15 28.00 18.97
N GLY A 6 1.80 29.29 18.93
CA GLY A 6 0.68 29.79 18.14
C GLY A 6 0.73 29.44 16.62
N SER A 7 1.91 29.12 16.09
CA SER A 7 2.10 28.67 14.70
C SER A 7 1.71 27.21 14.47
N ALA A 8 1.95 26.31 15.42
CA ALA A 8 1.50 24.92 15.36
C ALA A 8 0.00 24.78 15.68
N TYR A 9 -0.55 25.76 16.44
CA TYR A 9 -1.97 25.79 16.77
C TYR A 9 -2.89 25.82 15.53
N GLY A 10 -2.46 26.49 14.46
CA GLY A 10 -3.26 26.63 13.24
C GLY A 10 -3.48 25.33 12.47
N ILE A 11 -2.55 24.37 12.55
CA ILE A 11 -2.67 23.06 11.89
C ILE A 11 -3.59 22.12 12.70
N PHE A 12 -3.38 22.04 14.02
CA PHE A 12 -4.02 21.01 14.84
C PHE A 12 -5.35 21.46 15.48
N PHE A 13 -5.55 22.77 15.68
CA PHE A 13 -6.63 23.28 16.51
C PHE A 13 -7.51 24.35 15.85
N ALA A 14 -7.43 24.53 14.54
CA ALA A 14 -8.33 25.48 13.88
C ALA A 14 -9.78 24.98 13.98
N ALA A 15 -10.52 25.54 14.89
CA ALA A 15 -11.85 25.13 15.32
C ALA A 15 -12.97 25.47 14.31
N ASN A 16 -12.69 25.57 13.03
CA ASN A 16 -13.71 25.88 12.05
C ASN A 16 -14.20 24.61 11.38
N ALA A 17 -15.42 24.22 11.69
CA ALA A 17 -16.15 23.28 10.85
C ALA A 17 -16.10 23.76 9.39
N PRO A 18 -15.89 22.84 8.42
CA PRO A 18 -15.90 23.22 7.02
C PRO A 18 -17.19 23.95 6.68
N ASN A 19 -17.08 25.02 5.92
CA ASN A 19 -18.23 25.74 5.37
C ASN A 19 -18.44 25.32 3.90
N ALA A 20 -19.40 25.92 3.21
CA ALA A 20 -19.73 25.55 1.83
C ALA A 20 -18.54 25.65 0.84
N ASP A 21 -17.49 26.42 1.19
CA ASP A 21 -16.35 26.72 0.33
C ASP A 21 -15.04 26.08 0.82
N THR A 22 -15.09 25.21 1.84
CA THR A 22 -13.89 24.57 2.44
C THR A 22 -14.14 23.10 2.74
N ILE A 23 -13.07 22.29 2.66
CA ILE A 23 -13.07 20.90 3.09
C ILE A 23 -12.09 20.67 4.23
N THR A 24 -12.24 19.57 4.97
CA THR A 24 -11.27 19.22 6.03
C THR A 24 -9.95 18.75 5.41
N VAL A 25 -8.87 18.83 6.20
CA VAL A 25 -7.58 18.24 5.83
C VAL A 25 -7.74 16.74 5.49
N GLN A 26 -8.49 16.00 6.31
CA GLN A 26 -8.72 14.59 6.11
C GLN A 26 -9.40 14.31 4.76
N GLN A 27 -10.46 15.05 4.40
CA GLN A 27 -11.11 14.92 3.10
C GLN A 27 -10.19 15.25 1.93
N ALA A 28 -9.30 16.26 2.08
CA ALA A 28 -8.31 16.57 1.06
C ALA A 28 -7.29 15.42 0.91
N VAL A 29 -6.79 14.90 2.02
CA VAL A 29 -5.85 13.76 2.04
C VAL A 29 -6.47 12.51 1.40
N GLU A 30 -7.72 12.16 1.73
CA GLU A 30 -8.46 11.07 1.09
C GLU A 30 -8.54 11.24 -0.42
N THR A 31 -8.94 12.44 -0.87
CA THR A 31 -9.08 12.75 -2.30
C THR A 31 -7.74 12.66 -3.03
N LEU A 32 -6.68 13.22 -2.47
CA LEU A 32 -5.36 13.23 -3.10
C LEU A 32 -4.67 11.85 -3.04
N THR A 33 -4.95 11.07 -2.01
CA THR A 33 -4.49 9.66 -1.96
C THR A 33 -5.18 8.83 -3.05
N ALA A 34 -6.48 9.06 -3.29
CA ALA A 34 -7.18 8.41 -4.40
C ALA A 34 -6.60 8.83 -5.76
N GLU A 35 -6.32 10.14 -5.97
CA GLU A 35 -5.67 10.66 -7.18
C GLU A 35 -4.30 10.00 -7.43
N TYR A 36 -3.51 9.82 -6.38
CA TYR A 36 -2.21 9.14 -6.49
C TYR A 36 -2.36 7.66 -6.89
N ARG A 37 -3.34 6.97 -6.31
CA ARG A 37 -3.67 5.58 -6.65
C ARG A 37 -4.16 5.47 -8.09
N ASP A 38 -5.10 6.33 -8.49
CA ASP A 38 -5.63 6.36 -9.86
C ASP A 38 -4.51 6.53 -10.90
N ARG A 39 -3.47 7.32 -10.55
CA ARG A 39 -2.29 7.48 -11.42
C ARG A 39 -1.49 6.18 -11.58
N LEU A 40 -1.32 5.41 -10.50
CA LEU A 40 -0.63 4.11 -10.55
C LEU A 40 -1.46 3.09 -11.35
N GLU A 41 -2.77 3.05 -11.14
CA GLU A 41 -3.69 2.19 -11.90
C GLU A 41 -3.70 2.58 -13.39
N GLU A 42 -3.75 3.89 -13.72
CA GLU A 42 -3.68 4.36 -15.10
C GLU A 42 -2.40 3.87 -15.81
N ILE A 43 -1.24 3.95 -15.15
CA ILE A 43 0.03 3.44 -15.71
C ILE A 43 -0.08 1.93 -15.96
N SER A 44 -0.53 1.19 -14.96
CA SER A 44 -0.70 -0.26 -15.06
C SER A 44 -1.67 -0.67 -16.16
N ASP A 45 -2.78 0.03 -16.33
CA ASP A 45 -3.82 -0.33 -17.31
C ASP A 45 -3.46 0.09 -18.74
N THR A 46 -2.71 1.18 -18.90
CA THR A 46 -2.45 1.76 -20.24
C THR A 46 -1.12 1.31 -20.85
N VAL A 47 -0.14 0.97 -20.03
CA VAL A 47 1.17 0.50 -20.50
C VAL A 47 1.11 -1.01 -20.74
N GLN A 48 1.34 -1.43 -21.98
CA GLN A 48 1.35 -2.86 -22.29
C GLN A 48 2.58 -3.52 -21.64
N HIS A 49 2.34 -4.50 -20.80
CA HIS A 49 3.36 -5.27 -20.09
C HIS A 49 2.85 -6.67 -19.77
N ASP A 50 3.79 -7.54 -19.42
CA ASP A 50 3.56 -8.94 -19.04
C ASP A 50 3.72 -9.12 -17.53
N ARG A 51 4.63 -8.36 -16.91
CA ARG A 51 4.88 -8.31 -15.47
C ARG A 51 5.07 -6.87 -15.02
N GLN A 52 4.72 -6.58 -13.78
CA GLN A 52 4.91 -5.28 -13.16
C GLN A 52 5.68 -5.40 -11.85
N ASP A 53 6.67 -4.53 -11.70
CA ASP A 53 7.46 -4.35 -10.50
C ASP A 53 7.29 -2.90 -10.01
N ILE A 54 7.24 -2.69 -8.69
CA ILE A 54 7.24 -1.36 -8.10
C ILE A 54 8.48 -1.22 -7.23
N THR A 55 9.21 -0.13 -7.39
CA THR A 55 10.38 0.22 -6.59
C THR A 55 10.20 1.59 -5.95
N ALA A 56 10.85 1.81 -4.81
CA ALA A 56 10.87 3.11 -4.15
C ALA A 56 12.30 3.43 -3.71
N ASN A 57 12.68 4.71 -3.79
CA ASN A 57 14.04 5.15 -3.45
C ASN A 57 14.39 5.00 -1.96
N ASP A 58 13.39 4.78 -1.10
CA ASP A 58 13.51 4.71 0.35
C ASP A 58 12.72 3.54 0.97
N ASP A 59 12.37 2.53 0.14
CA ASP A 59 11.56 1.37 0.52
C ASP A 59 10.18 1.71 1.11
N VAL A 60 9.65 2.90 0.78
CA VAL A 60 8.33 3.36 1.18
C VAL A 60 7.42 3.43 -0.04
N TYR A 61 6.28 2.76 0.00
CA TYR A 61 5.36 2.60 -1.12
C TYR A 61 4.08 3.44 -0.96
N TYR A 62 4.13 4.48 -0.12
CA TYR A 62 2.99 5.31 0.23
C TYR A 62 3.37 6.78 0.44
N ILE A 63 2.38 7.67 0.40
CA ILE A 63 2.56 9.09 0.69
C ILE A 63 2.69 9.30 2.21
N ARG A 64 3.82 9.84 2.66
CA ARG A 64 3.98 10.29 4.06
C ARG A 64 3.24 11.60 4.27
N TRP A 65 1.95 11.52 4.55
CA TRP A 65 1.09 12.70 4.67
C TRP A 65 1.52 13.68 5.75
N GLN A 66 2.11 13.20 6.85
CA GLN A 66 2.70 14.07 7.86
C GLN A 66 3.76 14.99 7.27
N ASP A 67 4.66 14.44 6.45
CA ASP A 67 5.74 15.19 5.81
C ASP A 67 5.19 16.17 4.77
N VAL A 68 4.25 15.71 3.94
CA VAL A 68 3.59 16.56 2.93
C VAL A 68 2.88 17.74 3.58
N LEU A 69 2.11 17.51 4.65
CA LEU A 69 1.40 18.57 5.36
C LEU A 69 2.34 19.49 6.14
N ALA A 70 3.47 18.97 6.66
CA ALA A 70 4.49 19.78 7.31
C ALA A 70 5.14 20.76 6.33
N VAL A 71 5.52 20.28 5.14
CA VAL A 71 6.06 21.12 4.05
C VAL A 71 5.01 22.12 3.59
N PHE A 72 3.81 21.66 3.25
CA PHE A 72 2.71 22.53 2.81
C PHE A 72 2.42 23.65 3.82
N SER A 73 2.30 23.32 5.10
CA SER A 73 2.01 24.28 6.15
C SER A 73 3.13 25.29 6.35
N SER A 74 4.39 24.81 6.26
CA SER A 74 5.56 25.68 6.34
C SER A 74 5.63 26.63 5.15
N TYR A 75 5.25 26.16 3.95
CA TYR A 75 5.22 26.94 2.73
C TYR A 75 4.18 28.07 2.82
N ILE A 76 2.93 27.76 3.19
CA ILE A 76 1.85 28.75 3.27
C ILE A 76 1.98 29.70 4.48
N SER A 77 2.66 29.27 5.56
CA SER A 77 2.86 30.13 6.74
C SER A 77 3.87 31.25 6.54
N GLY A 78 4.59 31.24 5.42
CA GLY A 78 5.52 32.30 5.03
C GLY A 78 4.85 33.64 4.72
N ASP A 79 3.56 33.65 4.42
CA ASP A 79 2.74 34.85 4.23
C ASP A 79 2.14 35.28 5.57
N GLU A 80 2.58 36.35 6.07
CA GLU A 80 2.41 37.21 7.25
C GLU A 80 1.36 36.93 8.35
N GLN A 81 0.42 35.99 8.21
CA GLN A 81 -0.53 35.65 9.27
C GLN A 81 -0.85 34.15 9.18
N GLY A 82 -0.27 33.36 10.06
CA GLY A 82 -0.47 31.93 10.13
C GLY A 82 -1.92 31.51 9.83
N THR A 83 -2.14 31.05 8.61
CA THR A 83 -3.48 30.69 8.14
C THR A 83 -3.87 29.37 8.78
N PRO A 84 -5.04 29.24 9.42
CA PRO A 84 -5.52 27.97 9.94
C PRO A 84 -5.64 26.95 8.81
N VAL A 85 -5.06 25.77 8.98
CA VAL A 85 -5.01 24.71 7.95
C VAL A 85 -6.06 23.63 8.18
N ALA A 86 -6.87 23.72 9.22
CA ALA A 86 -7.87 22.69 9.54
C ALA A 86 -9.04 22.62 8.54
N ALA A 87 -9.29 23.71 7.80
CA ALA A 87 -10.25 23.74 6.70
C ALA A 87 -9.58 24.39 5.50
N LEU A 88 -9.53 23.67 4.39
CA LEU A 88 -8.82 24.05 3.17
C LEU A 88 -9.81 24.63 2.15
N THR A 89 -9.47 25.79 1.60
CA THR A 89 -10.10 26.32 0.40
C THR A 89 -9.61 25.56 -0.84
N GLU A 90 -10.32 25.66 -1.97
CA GLU A 90 -9.94 25.04 -3.23
C GLU A 90 -8.49 25.39 -3.63
N ASN A 91 -8.10 26.65 -3.53
CA ASN A 91 -6.72 27.08 -3.82
C ASN A 91 -5.67 26.45 -2.88
N GLN A 92 -6.03 26.21 -1.62
CA GLN A 92 -5.13 25.52 -0.68
C GLN A 92 -5.04 24.03 -0.98
N VAL A 93 -6.12 23.41 -1.42
CA VAL A 93 -6.12 22.00 -1.89
C VAL A 93 -5.23 21.86 -3.12
N ASP A 94 -5.30 22.80 -4.07
CA ASP A 94 -4.42 22.79 -5.24
C ASP A 94 -2.95 22.92 -4.86
N LYS A 95 -2.62 23.80 -3.93
CA LYS A 95 -1.25 23.91 -3.40
C LYS A 95 -0.79 22.66 -2.65
N LEU A 96 -1.69 22.03 -1.90
CA LEU A 96 -1.41 20.76 -1.23
C LEU A 96 -1.16 19.65 -2.26
N ARG A 97 -1.95 19.59 -3.34
CA ARG A 97 -1.75 18.69 -4.46
C ARG A 97 -0.37 18.90 -5.11
N GLU A 98 -0.02 20.14 -5.41
CA GLU A 98 1.30 20.49 -5.96
C GLU A 98 2.44 20.02 -5.03
N THR A 99 2.30 20.23 -3.71
CA THR A 99 3.27 19.79 -2.72
C THR A 99 3.36 18.26 -2.68
N MET A 100 2.23 17.56 -2.67
CA MET A 100 2.17 16.10 -2.69
C MET A 100 2.93 15.54 -3.89
N TRP A 101 2.62 16.01 -5.11
CA TRP A 101 3.28 15.53 -6.32
C TRP A 101 4.75 15.95 -6.41
N ALA A 102 5.13 17.10 -5.85
CA ALA A 102 6.53 17.51 -5.77
C ALA A 102 7.36 16.62 -4.84
N MET A 103 6.73 16.06 -3.82
CA MET A 103 7.37 15.15 -2.86
C MET A 103 7.32 13.69 -3.28
N ASN A 104 6.33 13.30 -4.07
CA ASN A 104 6.04 11.90 -4.38
C ASN A 104 5.89 11.73 -5.89
N ALA A 105 7.03 11.69 -6.59
CA ALA A 105 7.04 11.49 -8.04
C ALA A 105 6.81 10.02 -8.38
N VAL A 106 6.08 9.80 -9.48
CA VAL A 106 5.81 8.49 -10.06
C VAL A 106 6.32 8.50 -11.50
N ASP A 107 7.40 7.80 -11.73
CA ASP A 107 7.97 7.54 -13.05
C ASP A 107 7.77 6.07 -13.42
N TYR A 108 7.88 5.74 -14.69
CA TYR A 108 7.81 4.36 -15.13
C TYR A 108 8.66 4.11 -16.37
N SER A 109 9.11 2.88 -16.49
CA SER A 109 9.83 2.40 -17.67
C SER A 109 9.40 0.98 -18.02
N THR A 110 9.69 0.54 -19.25
CA THR A 110 9.50 -0.85 -19.65
C THR A 110 10.78 -1.38 -20.23
N HIS A 111 11.10 -2.65 -19.92
CA HIS A 111 12.23 -3.35 -20.53
C HIS A 111 11.91 -4.82 -20.76
N PRO A 112 12.53 -5.47 -21.77
CA PRO A 112 12.41 -6.89 -21.96
C PRO A 112 13.30 -7.64 -20.97
N GLU A 113 12.76 -8.70 -20.37
CA GLU A 113 13.50 -9.63 -19.51
C GLU A 113 13.30 -11.07 -20.01
N THR A 114 14.33 -11.89 -19.90
CA THR A 114 14.21 -13.31 -20.26
C THR A 114 13.94 -14.11 -19.00
N THR A 115 12.72 -14.62 -18.90
CA THR A 115 12.27 -15.52 -17.81
C THR A 115 12.24 -16.96 -18.33
N THR A 116 12.54 -17.92 -17.48
CA THR A 116 12.43 -19.35 -17.82
C THR A 116 11.16 -19.93 -17.23
N ILE A 117 10.40 -20.65 -18.04
CA ILE A 117 9.24 -21.41 -17.60
C ILE A 117 9.49 -22.90 -17.76
N ASP A 118 9.03 -23.69 -16.79
CA ASP A 118 9.06 -25.13 -16.89
C ASP A 118 7.94 -25.59 -17.81
N THR A 119 8.30 -26.35 -18.81
CA THR A 119 7.41 -26.93 -19.82
C THR A 119 7.64 -28.43 -19.88
N ALA A 120 6.93 -29.14 -20.76
CA ALA A 120 7.21 -30.52 -21.11
C ALA A 120 7.43 -30.64 -22.61
N ASP A 121 8.32 -31.51 -23.03
CA ASP A 121 8.49 -31.85 -24.44
C ASP A 121 7.32 -32.75 -24.97
N GLU A 122 7.32 -33.07 -26.25
CA GLU A 122 6.30 -33.89 -26.87
C GLU A 122 6.16 -35.28 -26.25
N ASP A 123 7.20 -35.76 -25.55
CA ASP A 123 7.24 -37.04 -24.86
C ASP A 123 6.85 -36.91 -23.35
N GLY A 124 6.52 -35.68 -22.86
CA GLY A 124 6.13 -35.40 -21.49
C GLY A 124 7.30 -35.26 -20.51
N ASN A 125 8.56 -35.15 -20.98
CA ASN A 125 9.70 -34.91 -20.10
C ASN A 125 9.81 -33.43 -19.73
N PRO A 126 10.20 -33.09 -18.48
CA PRO A 126 10.38 -31.70 -18.07
C PRO A 126 11.44 -31.00 -18.92
N THR A 127 11.09 -29.84 -19.45
CA THR A 127 12.02 -28.95 -20.16
C THR A 127 11.85 -27.55 -19.64
N THR A 128 12.86 -26.69 -19.84
CA THR A 128 12.80 -25.27 -19.48
C THR A 128 12.84 -24.45 -20.77
N THR A 129 11.84 -23.61 -20.94
CA THR A 129 11.75 -22.73 -22.11
C THR A 129 11.97 -21.29 -21.68
N GLY A 130 12.88 -20.59 -22.36
CA GLY A 130 13.03 -19.13 -22.16
C GLY A 130 11.91 -18.38 -22.87
N ILE A 131 11.23 -17.50 -22.17
CA ILE A 131 10.30 -16.53 -22.73
C ILE A 131 10.84 -15.12 -22.50
N ILE A 132 10.46 -14.19 -23.37
CA ILE A 132 10.78 -12.77 -23.19
C ILE A 132 9.52 -12.11 -22.69
N GLU A 133 9.61 -11.53 -21.50
CA GLU A 133 8.55 -10.73 -20.87
C GLU A 133 8.87 -9.24 -21.01
N THR A 134 7.86 -8.44 -21.23
CA THR A 134 7.95 -6.98 -21.06
C THR A 134 7.64 -6.65 -19.62
N VAL A 135 8.64 -6.19 -18.88
CA VAL A 135 8.49 -5.78 -17.48
C VAL A 135 8.19 -4.28 -17.43
N LEU A 136 7.08 -3.91 -16.80
CA LEU A 136 6.79 -2.54 -16.39
C LEU A 136 7.42 -2.32 -15.02
N VAL A 137 8.32 -1.34 -14.91
CA VAL A 137 8.85 -0.89 -13.61
C VAL A 137 8.25 0.47 -13.30
N ILE A 138 7.53 0.57 -12.19
CA ILE A 138 7.05 1.83 -11.63
C ILE A 138 8.03 2.25 -10.54
N GLU A 139 8.57 3.45 -10.68
CA GLU A 139 9.58 4.00 -9.79
C GLU A 139 8.96 5.11 -8.94
N LEU A 140 8.84 4.89 -7.64
CA LEU A 140 8.37 5.87 -6.67
C LEU A 140 9.59 6.64 -6.12
N THR A 141 9.57 7.95 -6.23
CA THR A 141 10.63 8.81 -5.70
C THR A 141 10.06 9.75 -4.66
N HIS A 142 10.49 9.59 -3.43
CA HIS A 142 10.12 10.46 -2.33
C HIS A 142 11.24 11.44 -2.03
N LYS A 143 10.89 12.73 -1.93
CA LYS A 143 11.79 13.78 -1.47
C LYS A 143 11.69 13.94 0.04
N THR A 144 12.84 14.17 0.66
CA THR A 144 12.97 14.51 2.08
C THR A 144 12.49 15.93 2.37
N LEU A 145 12.24 16.22 3.64
CA LEU A 145 11.87 17.55 4.10
C LEU A 145 12.94 18.60 3.78
N ASP A 146 14.23 18.22 3.90
CA ASP A 146 15.35 19.12 3.59
C ASP A 146 15.45 19.44 2.10
N GLU A 147 15.22 18.46 1.22
CA GLU A 147 15.15 18.66 -0.23
C GLU A 147 14.00 19.59 -0.60
N MET A 148 12.82 19.39 -0.01
CA MET A 148 11.67 20.26 -0.25
C MET A 148 11.89 21.68 0.27
N ALA A 149 12.51 21.81 1.44
CA ALA A 149 12.85 23.13 2.00
C ALA A 149 13.85 23.88 1.10
N ALA A 150 14.79 23.16 0.47
CA ALA A 150 15.70 23.73 -0.51
C ALA A 150 15.01 24.13 -1.81
N ASP A 151 14.17 23.25 -2.37
CA ASP A 151 13.43 23.49 -3.61
C ASP A 151 12.46 24.68 -3.50
N TYR A 152 11.80 24.80 -2.36
CA TYR A 152 10.87 25.90 -2.07
C TYR A 152 11.56 27.15 -1.49
N HIS A 153 12.88 27.12 -1.38
CA HIS A 153 13.69 28.22 -0.85
C HIS A 153 13.20 28.73 0.51
N PHE A 154 12.95 27.81 1.43
CA PHE A 154 12.43 28.13 2.75
C PHE A 154 13.32 29.13 3.49
N THR A 155 12.71 30.15 4.04
CA THR A 155 13.36 31.09 4.95
C THR A 155 13.73 30.40 6.27
N THR A 156 14.60 31.02 7.06
CA THR A 156 14.94 30.49 8.39
C THR A 156 13.72 30.27 9.27
N ARG A 157 12.71 31.13 9.16
CA ARG A 157 11.45 31.01 9.91
C ARG A 157 10.65 29.77 9.47
N GLN A 158 10.52 29.54 8.18
CA GLN A 158 9.82 28.37 7.62
C GLN A 158 10.54 27.07 7.99
N ASN A 159 11.88 27.05 7.92
CA ASN A 159 12.66 25.90 8.37
C ASN A 159 12.49 25.62 9.87
N THR A 160 12.46 26.67 10.70
CA THR A 160 12.20 26.48 12.14
C THR A 160 10.80 25.91 12.38
N TYR A 161 9.81 26.34 11.59
CA TYR A 161 8.44 25.84 11.70
C TYR A 161 8.33 24.38 11.21
N LEU A 162 8.98 24.04 10.10
CA LEU A 162 9.06 22.68 9.60
C LEU A 162 9.66 21.72 10.64
N GLN A 163 10.77 22.10 11.27
CA GLN A 163 11.40 21.32 12.34
C GLN A 163 10.48 21.19 13.57
N LEU A 164 9.76 22.24 13.92
CA LEU A 164 8.81 22.20 15.02
C LEU A 164 7.70 21.17 14.76
N LEU A 165 7.20 21.08 13.54
CA LEU A 165 6.15 20.12 13.17
C LEU A 165 6.62 18.65 13.20
N GLN A 166 7.92 18.41 13.21
CA GLN A 166 8.53 17.08 13.35
C GLN A 166 8.85 16.70 14.80
N ASP A 167 8.59 17.59 15.77
CA ASP A 167 8.84 17.29 17.18
C ASP A 167 7.93 16.14 17.64
N PRO A 168 8.48 15.07 18.26
CA PRO A 168 7.71 13.92 18.72
C PRO A 168 6.54 14.26 19.66
N GLN A 169 6.57 15.40 20.32
CA GLN A 169 5.44 15.86 21.16
C GLN A 169 4.13 16.05 20.38
N TYR A 170 4.17 16.18 19.03
CA TYR A 170 3.01 16.37 18.16
C TYR A 170 2.54 15.08 17.48
N GLU A 171 3.17 13.95 17.74
CA GLU A 171 2.83 12.67 17.10
C GLU A 171 1.36 12.28 17.32
N GLU A 172 0.85 12.44 18.55
CA GLU A 172 -0.56 12.18 18.85
C GLU A 172 -1.51 13.14 18.11
N LEU A 173 -1.10 14.39 17.91
CA LEU A 173 -1.91 15.37 17.18
C LEU A 173 -1.92 15.11 15.69
N TRP A 174 -0.80 14.65 15.13
CA TRP A 174 -0.76 14.19 13.74
C TRP A 174 -1.65 12.98 13.54
N ALA A 175 -1.61 12.02 14.46
CA ALA A 175 -2.46 10.84 14.42
C ALA A 175 -3.96 11.23 14.49
N GLU A 176 -4.34 12.20 15.33
CA GLU A 176 -5.71 12.71 15.40
C GLU A 176 -6.13 13.44 14.11
N LEU A 177 -5.26 14.30 13.56
CA LEU A 177 -5.55 15.08 12.35
C LEU A 177 -5.69 14.20 11.11
N LEU A 178 -4.77 13.25 10.94
CA LEU A 178 -4.67 12.40 9.76
C LEU A 178 -5.51 11.14 9.88
N GLY A 179 -5.89 10.75 11.12
CA GLY A 179 -6.54 9.47 11.34
C GLY A 179 -5.69 8.36 10.72
N GLY A 180 -6.29 7.57 9.86
CA GLY A 180 -5.64 6.47 9.19
C GLY A 180 -4.53 6.81 8.23
N PHE A 181 -4.35 8.05 7.86
CA PHE A 181 -3.28 8.49 6.96
C PHE A 181 -1.99 8.91 7.70
N ALA A 182 -1.99 8.91 9.05
CA ALA A 182 -0.85 9.35 9.86
C ALA A 182 0.41 8.53 9.62
N GLN A 183 0.27 7.28 9.25
CA GLN A 183 1.36 6.33 9.04
C GLN A 183 1.32 5.63 7.68
N GLY A 184 0.90 6.37 6.66
CA GLY A 184 1.11 5.97 5.29
C GLY A 184 0.07 5.07 4.65
N GLY A 185 -1.15 5.27 4.93
CA GLY A 185 -2.27 4.59 4.29
C GLY A 185 -3.47 4.67 5.19
N GLY A 186 -4.66 4.82 4.63
CA GLY A 186 -5.86 4.98 5.42
C GLY A 186 -5.90 4.00 6.59
N GLU A 187 -5.86 4.51 7.82
CA GLU A 187 -6.11 3.66 8.99
C GLU A 187 -7.47 3.03 8.83
N VAL A 188 -7.51 1.74 8.86
CA VAL A 188 -8.73 1.05 9.21
C VAL A 188 -8.83 1.11 10.73
N MET A 189 -9.61 2.04 11.24
CA MET A 189 -10.00 2.04 12.65
C MET A 189 -10.85 0.80 12.91
N SER A 190 -10.48 0.02 13.92
CA SER A 190 -11.39 -1.03 14.41
C SER A 190 -12.73 -0.41 14.79
N PRO A 191 -13.85 -1.16 14.64
CA PRO A 191 -15.18 -0.68 15.02
C PRO A 191 -15.29 -0.23 16.48
N ASP A 192 -14.34 -0.62 17.33
CA ASP A 192 -14.25 -0.24 18.75
C ASP A 192 -13.37 1.00 19.00
N GLY A 193 -12.81 1.62 17.94
CA GLY A 193 -11.98 2.82 18.05
C GLY A 193 -10.55 2.55 18.52
N THR A 194 -10.11 1.29 18.58
CA THR A 194 -8.72 0.94 18.92
C THR A 194 -7.82 1.07 17.69
N ARG A 195 -6.61 1.57 17.91
CA ARG A 195 -5.58 1.75 16.87
C ARG A 195 -4.92 0.40 16.55
N ALA A 196 -4.76 0.11 15.26
CA ALA A 196 -3.93 -1.02 14.87
C ALA A 196 -2.48 -0.77 15.32
N PRO A 197 -1.77 -1.79 15.87
CA PRO A 197 -0.38 -1.61 16.25
C PRO A 197 0.46 -1.28 15.01
N THR A 198 1.05 -0.10 15.01
CA THR A 198 1.98 0.35 13.98
C THR A 198 3.37 -0.11 14.36
N GLY A 199 3.64 -1.39 14.16
CA GLY A 199 4.99 -1.94 14.23
C GLY A 199 5.67 -1.81 12.86
N THR A 200 6.99 -1.79 12.84
CA THR A 200 7.78 -2.00 11.63
C THR A 200 7.24 -3.25 10.94
N LEU A 201 6.82 -3.16 9.68
CA LEU A 201 6.30 -4.30 8.94
C LEU A 201 7.37 -5.39 8.90
N GLN A 202 7.23 -6.41 9.72
CA GLN A 202 8.03 -7.63 9.63
C GLN A 202 7.24 -8.61 8.76
N TRP A 203 7.62 -8.69 7.51
CA TRP A 203 7.01 -9.62 6.59
C TRP A 203 7.43 -11.05 6.91
N LEU A 204 6.46 -11.87 7.28
CA LEU A 204 6.65 -13.29 7.53
C LEU A 204 6.04 -14.09 6.38
N LEU A 205 6.80 -15.03 5.83
CA LEU A 205 6.26 -15.94 4.82
C LEU A 205 5.03 -16.66 5.39
N PRO A 206 3.84 -16.53 4.77
CA PRO A 206 2.57 -16.95 5.39
C PRO A 206 2.44 -18.45 5.66
N VAL A 207 3.17 -19.27 4.91
CA VAL A 207 3.19 -20.74 5.09
C VAL A 207 4.59 -21.31 4.86
N ALA A 208 4.91 -22.39 5.53
CA ALA A 208 6.07 -23.22 5.17
C ALA A 208 5.67 -24.14 4.00
N GLY A 209 6.28 -23.94 2.84
CA GLY A 209 5.96 -24.69 1.64
C GLY A 209 6.99 -24.52 0.53
N THR A 210 6.72 -25.10 -0.64
CA THR A 210 7.56 -24.96 -1.83
C THR A 210 6.87 -24.03 -2.81
N ILE A 211 7.56 -22.99 -3.31
CA ILE A 211 7.04 -22.15 -4.39
C ILE A 211 6.95 -23.00 -5.64
N THR A 212 5.74 -23.18 -6.15
CA THR A 212 5.46 -24.00 -7.35
C THR A 212 5.09 -23.14 -8.55
N SER A 213 4.72 -21.89 -8.34
CA SER A 213 4.46 -20.94 -9.41
C SER A 213 4.71 -19.53 -8.92
N GLN A 214 5.48 -18.78 -9.64
CA GLN A 214 5.80 -17.38 -9.33
C GLN A 214 4.74 -16.44 -9.91
N PHE A 215 4.73 -15.21 -9.45
CA PHE A 215 4.02 -14.10 -10.05
C PHE A 215 4.52 -13.85 -11.48
N GLY A 216 3.66 -13.40 -12.39
CA GLY A 216 4.00 -13.10 -13.77
C GLY A 216 3.59 -14.21 -14.75
N HIS A 217 4.28 -14.34 -15.89
CA HIS A 217 3.93 -15.29 -16.92
C HIS A 217 4.21 -16.73 -16.51
N ARG A 218 3.23 -17.61 -16.75
CA ARG A 218 3.38 -19.07 -16.61
C ARG A 218 2.53 -19.80 -17.64
N VAL A 219 2.79 -21.08 -17.82
CA VAL A 219 1.82 -21.98 -18.45
C VAL A 219 0.72 -22.29 -17.45
N ASP A 220 -0.52 -21.94 -17.78
CA ASP A 220 -1.68 -22.23 -16.93
C ASP A 220 -1.85 -23.75 -16.82
N PRO A 221 -1.82 -24.33 -15.61
CA PRO A 221 -1.82 -25.79 -15.43
C PRO A 221 -3.15 -26.45 -15.81
N ILE A 222 -4.22 -25.66 -16.05
CA ILE A 222 -5.54 -26.17 -16.44
C ILE A 222 -5.75 -26.06 -17.94
N THR A 223 -5.36 -24.93 -18.56
CA THR A 223 -5.58 -24.70 -20.00
C THR A 223 -4.39 -25.07 -20.86
N GLY A 224 -3.17 -25.11 -20.30
CA GLY A 224 -1.93 -25.31 -21.03
C GLY A 224 -1.48 -24.10 -21.86
N GLU A 225 -2.16 -22.96 -21.74
CA GLU A 225 -1.82 -21.71 -22.44
C GLU A 225 -0.96 -20.80 -21.56
N VAL A 226 -0.15 -19.95 -22.18
CA VAL A 226 0.60 -18.92 -21.45
C VAL A 226 -0.38 -17.88 -20.92
N SER A 227 -0.32 -17.64 -19.61
CA SER A 227 -1.19 -16.69 -18.93
C SER A 227 -0.42 -15.93 -17.85
N SER A 228 -0.89 -14.75 -17.49
CA SER A 228 -0.34 -13.99 -16.38
C SER A 228 -0.88 -14.50 -15.05
N HIS A 229 0.03 -14.77 -14.11
CA HIS A 229 -0.27 -15.21 -12.74
C HIS A 229 -0.23 -14.04 -11.79
N THR A 230 -1.34 -13.80 -11.08
CA THR A 230 -1.55 -12.61 -10.25
C THR A 230 -0.94 -12.69 -8.86
N GLY A 231 -0.33 -13.82 -8.50
CA GLY A 231 0.27 -14.05 -7.18
C GLY A 231 1.36 -15.12 -7.23
N THR A 232 1.79 -15.56 -6.06
CA THR A 232 2.76 -16.64 -5.89
C THR A 232 2.05 -17.85 -5.28
N ASP A 233 2.18 -19.03 -5.92
CA ASP A 233 1.62 -20.27 -5.41
C ASP A 233 2.66 -21.03 -4.57
N ILE A 234 2.29 -21.32 -3.32
CA ILE A 234 3.14 -22.03 -2.36
C ILE A 234 2.46 -23.35 -2.02
N ALA A 235 2.99 -24.45 -2.60
CA ALA A 235 2.47 -25.79 -2.35
C ALA A 235 2.76 -26.23 -0.92
N CYS A 236 1.72 -26.66 -0.22
CA CYS A 236 1.76 -27.22 1.13
C CYS A 236 0.56 -28.13 1.37
N ALA A 237 0.63 -28.92 2.43
CA ALA A 237 -0.46 -29.85 2.77
C ALA A 237 -1.74 -29.08 3.12
N GLU A 238 -2.89 -29.65 2.73
CA GLU A 238 -4.18 -29.15 3.17
C GLU A 238 -4.24 -29.13 4.70
N GLY A 239 -4.84 -28.06 5.25
CA GLY A 239 -4.90 -27.84 6.69
C GLY A 239 -3.63 -27.21 7.30
N THR A 240 -2.62 -26.89 6.49
CA THR A 240 -1.46 -26.11 6.96
C THR A 240 -1.94 -24.71 7.40
N PRO A 241 -1.56 -24.22 8.61
CA PRO A 241 -1.92 -22.88 9.04
C PRO A 241 -1.39 -21.80 8.10
N ILE A 242 -2.25 -20.86 7.73
CA ILE A 242 -1.88 -19.63 7.03
C ILE A 242 -1.72 -18.54 8.07
N LEU A 243 -0.57 -17.87 8.03
CA LEU A 243 -0.22 -16.79 8.95
C LEU A 243 -0.38 -15.43 8.27
N ALA A 244 -0.79 -14.42 9.01
CA ALA A 244 -0.74 -13.04 8.53
C ALA A 244 0.72 -12.65 8.29
N ALA A 245 1.02 -12.12 7.09
CA ALA A 245 2.37 -11.72 6.71
C ALA A 245 2.89 -10.54 7.55
N ALA A 246 2.01 -9.67 7.97
CA ALA A 246 2.30 -8.50 8.79
C ALA A 246 1.09 -8.15 9.66
N ASP A 247 1.25 -7.20 10.58
CA ASP A 247 0.14 -6.59 11.31
C ASP A 247 -0.83 -5.93 10.32
N GLY A 248 -2.13 -5.92 10.63
CA GLY A 248 -3.09 -5.28 9.73
C GLY A 248 -4.54 -5.52 10.13
N ILE A 249 -5.45 -5.14 9.23
CA ILE A 249 -6.88 -5.33 9.41
C ILE A 249 -7.44 -6.17 8.26
N VAL A 250 -8.25 -7.13 8.58
CA VAL A 250 -8.94 -7.97 7.61
C VAL A 250 -10.00 -7.14 6.88
N THR A 251 -9.77 -6.87 5.60
CA THR A 251 -10.73 -6.16 4.74
C THR A 251 -11.75 -7.11 4.12
N ILE A 252 -11.34 -8.36 3.84
CA ILE A 252 -12.21 -9.40 3.32
C ILE A 252 -11.92 -10.72 4.04
N ALA A 253 -12.98 -11.39 4.51
CA ALA A 253 -12.99 -12.78 4.96
C ALA A 253 -14.12 -13.47 4.22
N ASN A 254 -13.81 -14.17 3.12
CA ASN A 254 -14.78 -14.81 2.26
C ASN A 254 -14.72 -16.34 2.36
N ASP A 255 -15.71 -16.94 3.03
CA ASP A 255 -15.88 -18.36 3.18
C ASP A 255 -17.02 -18.94 2.31
N LEU A 256 -17.41 -18.25 1.24
CA LEU A 256 -18.47 -18.62 0.33
C LEU A 256 -17.93 -18.86 -1.09
N ASP A 257 -18.03 -20.06 -1.61
CA ASP A 257 -17.63 -20.39 -2.99
C ASP A 257 -18.29 -19.48 -4.04
N SER A 258 -19.55 -19.12 -3.82
CA SER A 258 -20.31 -18.27 -4.75
C SER A 258 -19.79 -16.85 -4.89
N ARG A 259 -18.93 -16.37 -3.98
CA ARG A 259 -18.33 -15.04 -3.98
C ARG A 259 -16.84 -15.03 -4.32
N GLY A 260 -16.17 -16.18 -4.14
CA GLY A 260 -14.71 -16.27 -4.29
C GLY A 260 -14.24 -16.42 -5.73
N GLY A 261 -15.08 -16.86 -6.64
CA GLY A 261 -14.68 -17.10 -8.03
C GLY A 261 -13.49 -18.04 -8.13
N SER A 262 -12.44 -17.64 -8.83
CA SER A 262 -11.21 -18.42 -8.96
C SER A 262 -10.45 -18.55 -7.63
N TYR A 263 -10.56 -17.61 -6.70
CA TYR A 263 -9.88 -17.64 -5.39
C TYR A 263 -10.48 -18.66 -4.42
N GLY A 264 -11.74 -19.07 -4.60
CA GLY A 264 -12.46 -19.88 -3.59
C GLY A 264 -12.62 -19.13 -2.27
N TYR A 265 -12.28 -19.76 -1.15
CA TYR A 265 -12.24 -19.08 0.14
C TYR A 265 -10.96 -18.26 0.23
N TYR A 266 -11.08 -16.97 0.59
CA TYR A 266 -9.94 -16.10 0.66
C TYR A 266 -10.05 -15.02 1.71
N ILE A 267 -8.90 -14.55 2.15
CA ILE A 267 -8.72 -13.48 3.13
C ILE A 267 -7.95 -12.35 2.44
N GLN A 268 -8.33 -11.11 2.70
CA GLN A 268 -7.53 -9.95 2.33
C GLN A 268 -7.26 -9.12 3.57
N ILE A 269 -6.01 -8.65 3.72
CA ILE A 269 -5.55 -7.86 4.87
C ILE A 269 -4.94 -6.59 4.33
N ASP A 270 -5.40 -5.44 4.86
CA ASP A 270 -4.76 -4.15 4.71
C ASP A 270 -3.73 -3.97 5.84
N HIS A 271 -2.47 -3.78 5.46
CA HIS A 271 -1.35 -3.59 6.38
C HIS A 271 -1.03 -2.12 6.62
N GLY A 272 -1.83 -1.22 6.06
CA GLY A 272 -1.52 0.20 6.00
C GLY A 272 -0.45 0.50 4.94
N GLY A 273 -0.23 1.80 4.70
CA GLY A 273 0.81 2.19 3.74
C GLY A 273 0.51 1.85 2.28
N GLY A 274 -0.75 1.58 1.93
CA GLY A 274 -1.12 1.12 0.60
C GLY A 274 -0.73 -0.33 0.32
N LEU A 275 -0.29 -1.09 1.32
CA LEU A 275 0.09 -2.50 1.17
C LEU A 275 -1.02 -3.42 1.64
N GLU A 276 -1.43 -4.34 0.78
CA GLU A 276 -2.41 -5.37 1.07
C GLU A 276 -1.87 -6.74 0.71
N THR A 277 -2.31 -7.77 1.43
CA THR A 277 -2.07 -9.18 1.06
C THR A 277 -3.39 -9.90 0.89
N LEU A 278 -3.43 -10.87 -0.05
CA LEU A 278 -4.55 -11.75 -0.28
C LEU A 278 -4.09 -13.20 -0.19
N TYR A 279 -4.83 -14.00 0.55
CA TYR A 279 -4.56 -15.40 0.84
C TYR A 279 -5.73 -16.24 0.33
N ALA A 280 -5.54 -16.92 -0.80
CA ALA A 280 -6.62 -17.67 -1.44
C ALA A 280 -6.48 -19.19 -1.34
N HIS A 281 -7.51 -19.88 -1.79
CA HIS A 281 -7.69 -21.34 -1.79
C HIS A 281 -7.74 -21.94 -0.38
N CYS A 282 -8.22 -21.16 0.60
CA CYS A 282 -8.35 -21.64 1.98
C CYS A 282 -9.35 -22.81 2.08
N SER A 283 -9.10 -23.73 3.02
CA SER A 283 -10.09 -24.74 3.45
C SER A 283 -11.04 -24.17 4.51
N SER A 284 -10.53 -23.28 5.35
CA SER A 284 -11.31 -22.56 6.34
C SER A 284 -10.64 -21.22 6.71
N ILE A 285 -11.45 -20.30 7.22
CA ILE A 285 -11.06 -18.95 7.63
C ILE A 285 -11.30 -18.81 9.13
N CYS A 286 -10.32 -18.26 9.86
CA CYS A 286 -10.34 -18.11 11.32
C CYS A 286 -10.56 -16.65 11.77
N VAL A 287 -10.73 -15.74 10.82
CA VAL A 287 -10.85 -14.29 11.06
C VAL A 287 -12.13 -13.75 10.43
N THR A 288 -12.52 -12.56 10.83
CA THR A 288 -13.69 -11.87 10.30
C THR A 288 -13.30 -10.49 9.73
N THR A 289 -14.07 -10.00 8.76
CA THR A 289 -13.88 -8.65 8.23
C THR A 289 -13.94 -7.61 9.35
N GLY A 290 -12.99 -6.68 9.36
CA GLY A 290 -12.79 -5.66 10.41
C GLY A 290 -11.92 -6.12 11.59
N GLN A 291 -11.52 -7.40 11.64
CA GLN A 291 -10.66 -7.91 12.71
C GLN A 291 -9.22 -7.41 12.53
N GLN A 292 -8.61 -6.94 13.62
CA GLN A 292 -7.17 -6.70 13.69
C GLN A 292 -6.43 -8.03 13.81
N VAL A 293 -5.32 -8.16 13.12
CA VAL A 293 -4.41 -9.31 13.15
C VAL A 293 -2.99 -8.85 13.35
N GLN A 294 -2.18 -9.70 13.96
CA GLN A 294 -0.74 -9.48 14.14
C GLN A 294 0.05 -10.37 13.18
N ALA A 295 1.26 -9.92 12.80
CA ALA A 295 2.20 -10.75 12.05
C ALA A 295 2.39 -12.11 12.71
N GLY A 296 2.26 -13.19 11.93
CA GLY A 296 2.32 -14.56 12.43
C GLY A 296 1.06 -15.10 13.10
N GLN A 297 0.00 -14.30 13.21
CA GLN A 297 -1.30 -14.81 13.68
C GLN A 297 -1.89 -15.78 12.64
N VAL A 298 -2.46 -16.92 13.10
CA VAL A 298 -3.20 -17.84 12.22
C VAL A 298 -4.48 -17.16 11.77
N ILE A 299 -4.68 -17.03 10.46
CA ILE A 299 -5.83 -16.38 9.84
C ILE A 299 -6.75 -17.36 9.11
N GLY A 300 -6.22 -18.52 8.74
CA GLY A 300 -6.95 -19.57 8.03
C GLY A 300 -6.09 -20.82 7.84
N TYR A 301 -6.56 -21.71 7.02
CA TYR A 301 -5.86 -22.96 6.70
C TYR A 301 -5.86 -23.21 5.20
N VAL A 302 -4.73 -23.71 4.69
CA VAL A 302 -4.57 -24.07 3.28
C VAL A 302 -5.59 -25.11 2.87
N GLY A 303 -6.12 -24.96 1.68
CA GLY A 303 -7.06 -25.88 1.06
C GLY A 303 -6.86 -26.00 -0.44
N HIS A 304 -7.98 -26.27 -1.11
CA HIS A 304 -8.04 -26.40 -2.57
C HIS A 304 -9.39 -25.88 -3.13
N THR A 305 -9.98 -24.87 -2.46
CA THR A 305 -11.22 -24.24 -2.93
C THR A 305 -10.95 -23.32 -4.12
N GLY A 306 -11.95 -23.09 -4.97
CA GLY A 306 -11.83 -22.29 -6.17
C GLY A 306 -11.20 -23.03 -7.36
N ARG A 307 -10.43 -22.32 -8.21
CA ARG A 307 -9.85 -22.88 -9.43
C ARG A 307 -8.40 -23.34 -9.20
N VAL A 308 -8.22 -24.58 -8.82
CA VAL A 308 -6.93 -25.16 -8.41
C VAL A 308 -6.73 -26.57 -8.95
N THR A 309 -5.47 -27.01 -9.05
CA THR A 309 -5.09 -28.38 -9.39
C THR A 309 -4.64 -29.22 -8.19
N GLY A 310 -4.42 -28.59 -7.04
CA GLY A 310 -3.98 -29.23 -5.80
C GLY A 310 -3.90 -28.24 -4.66
N SER A 311 -3.62 -28.72 -3.45
CA SER A 311 -3.57 -27.88 -2.24
C SER A 311 -2.35 -26.97 -2.24
N HIS A 312 -2.57 -25.66 -2.15
CA HIS A 312 -1.55 -24.63 -2.07
C HIS A 312 -2.13 -23.35 -1.48
N LEU A 313 -1.29 -22.45 -1.04
CA LEU A 313 -1.64 -21.05 -0.81
C LEU A 313 -1.34 -20.26 -2.08
N HIS A 314 -2.32 -19.55 -2.61
CA HIS A 314 -2.11 -18.48 -3.58
C HIS A 314 -2.00 -17.17 -2.81
N LEU A 315 -0.81 -16.54 -2.86
CA LEU A 315 -0.48 -15.32 -2.16
C LEU A 315 -0.36 -14.16 -3.15
N GLU A 316 -1.20 -13.14 -3.02
CA GLU A 316 -1.02 -11.87 -3.72
C GLU A 316 -0.53 -10.79 -2.75
N THR A 317 0.28 -9.88 -3.25
CA THR A 317 0.59 -8.60 -2.62
C THR A 317 0.15 -7.49 -3.55
N ARG A 318 -0.43 -6.44 -2.97
CA ARG A 318 -0.81 -5.23 -3.71
C ARG A 318 -0.16 -4.03 -3.06
N ALA A 319 0.45 -3.21 -3.90
CA ALA A 319 0.97 -1.91 -3.51
C ALA A 319 0.09 -0.84 -4.16
N ASN A 320 -0.60 -0.04 -3.35
CA ASN A 320 -1.57 0.98 -3.81
C ASN A 320 -2.62 0.45 -4.81
N GLY A 321 -3.17 -0.75 -4.51
CA GLY A 321 -4.16 -1.41 -5.37
C GLY A 321 -3.57 -2.28 -6.49
N THR A 322 -2.32 -2.04 -6.88
CA THR A 322 -1.64 -2.76 -7.98
C THR A 322 -0.99 -4.05 -7.48
N ARG A 323 -1.21 -5.16 -8.19
CA ARG A 323 -0.56 -6.44 -7.89
C ARG A 323 0.91 -6.40 -8.23
N VAL A 324 1.74 -6.89 -7.31
CA VAL A 324 3.20 -6.94 -7.43
C VAL A 324 3.70 -8.32 -7.01
N ASP A 325 4.95 -8.65 -7.39
CA ASP A 325 5.55 -9.90 -6.93
C ASP A 325 5.64 -9.91 -5.40
N SER A 326 4.92 -10.83 -4.78
CA SER A 326 4.93 -10.98 -3.32
C SER A 326 6.32 -11.27 -2.76
N MET A 327 7.17 -11.97 -3.54
CA MET A 327 8.47 -12.45 -3.05
C MET A 327 9.48 -11.33 -2.82
N GLN A 328 9.28 -10.14 -3.37
CA GLN A 328 10.13 -8.98 -3.09
C GLN A 328 10.04 -8.50 -1.62
N PHE A 329 8.97 -8.85 -0.90
CA PHE A 329 8.74 -8.46 0.50
C PHE A 329 9.21 -9.51 1.50
N PHE A 330 9.58 -10.72 1.05
CA PHE A 330 10.00 -11.85 1.89
C PHE A 330 11.46 -12.19 1.61
N SER A 331 12.38 -11.56 2.33
CA SER A 331 13.83 -11.79 2.23
C SER A 331 14.36 -12.70 3.33
#